data_c355d5ab8c66a205bc2eee7c69abccf6
#
_entry.id   c355d5ab8c66a205bc2eee7c69abccf6
#
_cell.length_a   1.000
_cell.length_b   1.000
_cell.length_c   1.000
_cell.angle_alpha   90.00
_cell.angle_beta   90.00
_cell.angle_gamma   90.00
#
_symmetry.space_group_name_H-M   'P 1'
#
loop_
_entity.id
_entity.type
_entity.pdbx_description
1 polymer ?
#
loop_
_entity_poly.entity_id
_entity_poly.type
_entity_poly.pdbx_seq_one_letter_code
_entity_poly.pdbx_strand_id
1 'polypeptide(L)'
;MERQADWRQEKAQALARARVVVIKVGSAVLTDAQGLSTPVLESLARQMAALRTAPDGHERRLVLVSSGAVAAGRAVLRAHGHSGETSGLSARQAAAAVGQGQLMRAWDEVFRAYDFPTSQVLLTRDDLRARQRFLNARNTFAELMDWGVLPIVNENDTVSVSELKFGDNDCLASLLVNLIGADLYINLTSAPGVYAANPQEVPDAGILECVEDVAGLDLGRMCGGKTSVGTGGMHSKLQAARRAAQLGVPTLILPGRETDVLARAFGGEAVGTWVRPEEHAIPRRKFWLAYQSDPAGTVLVDAGAAEALLSKGSSLLPGGVRQVLGNFQKGALVRVARLGESDGHASLGVGLSNYSAADLRKIMGLRRHEVAAILGDAHYPEVIHRDNLLMDAAI
;
A
#
# COMPACT_ATOMS: atom_id res chain seq x y z
N MET A 1 11.82 7.56 29.41
CA MET A 1 10.83 6.67 30.03
C MET A 1 9.38 7.10 29.78
N GLU A 2 9.04 8.37 29.73
CA GLU A 2 7.66 8.84 29.49
C GLU A 2 7.10 8.52 28.09
N ARG A 3 7.90 8.54 27.01
CA ARG A 3 7.43 8.18 25.67
C ARG A 3 7.09 6.68 25.47
N GLN A 4 7.70 5.76 26.24
CA GLN A 4 7.42 4.32 26.12
C GLN A 4 6.06 3.91 26.72
N ALA A 5 5.54 4.64 27.68
CA ALA A 5 4.24 4.36 28.28
C ALA A 5 3.06 4.76 27.37
N ASP A 6 3.27 5.69 26.45
CA ASP A 6 2.25 6.29 25.60
C ASP A 6 1.79 5.38 24.43
N TRP A 7 2.70 4.67 23.77
CA TRP A 7 2.33 3.87 22.60
C TRP A 7 1.43 2.65 22.91
N ARG A 8 1.53 2.06 24.11
CA ARG A 8 0.64 0.94 24.49
C ARG A 8 -0.79 1.41 24.69
N GLN A 9 -0.98 2.57 25.28
CA GLN A 9 -2.28 3.19 25.42
C GLN A 9 -2.84 3.62 24.05
N GLU A 10 -2.00 4.23 23.19
CA GLU A 10 -2.34 4.57 21.82
C GLU A 10 -2.78 3.32 21.02
N LYS A 11 -2.00 2.22 21.07
CA LYS A 11 -2.35 0.93 20.48
C LYS A 11 -3.72 0.46 20.94
N ALA A 12 -3.95 0.40 22.26
CA ALA A 12 -5.22 -0.06 22.82
C ALA A 12 -6.40 0.80 22.35
N GLN A 13 -6.24 2.13 22.31
CA GLN A 13 -7.27 3.04 21.81
C GLN A 13 -7.52 2.88 20.32
N ALA A 14 -6.48 2.73 19.51
CA ALA A 14 -6.60 2.52 18.07
C ALA A 14 -7.32 1.21 17.76
N LEU A 15 -6.97 0.12 18.44
CA LEU A 15 -7.62 -1.18 18.29
C LEU A 15 -9.09 -1.15 18.72
N ALA A 16 -9.41 -0.46 19.81
CA ALA A 16 -10.79 -0.34 20.29
C ALA A 16 -11.65 0.47 19.31
N ARG A 17 -11.11 1.53 18.71
CA ARG A 17 -11.84 2.47 17.82
C ARG A 17 -11.91 2.02 16.36
N ALA A 18 -11.07 1.08 15.93
CA ALA A 18 -11.00 0.65 14.53
C ALA A 18 -12.35 0.13 14.05
N ARG A 19 -12.87 0.69 12.95
CA ARG A 19 -14.13 0.31 12.30
C ARG A 19 -13.89 -0.38 10.96
N VAL A 20 -12.90 0.07 10.20
CA VAL A 20 -12.53 -0.52 8.91
C VAL A 20 -11.12 -1.08 9.02
N VAL A 21 -10.97 -2.39 8.87
CA VAL A 21 -9.72 -3.11 9.08
C VAL A 21 -9.30 -3.85 7.81
N VAL A 22 -8.10 -3.57 7.30
CA VAL A 22 -7.46 -4.37 6.26
C VAL A 22 -6.60 -5.43 6.92
N ILE A 23 -6.86 -6.70 6.61
CA ILE A 23 -6.06 -7.83 7.08
C ILE A 23 -5.38 -8.46 5.87
N LYS A 24 -4.05 -8.50 5.85
CA LYS A 24 -3.29 -9.18 4.80
C LYS A 24 -2.65 -10.44 5.33
N VAL A 25 -2.79 -11.53 4.59
CA VAL A 25 -2.20 -12.83 4.92
C VAL A 25 -1.22 -13.27 3.84
N GLY A 26 0.02 -13.52 4.24
CA GLY A 26 1.07 -13.98 3.34
C GLY A 26 0.93 -15.47 2.96
N SER A 27 1.44 -15.85 1.78
CA SER A 27 1.41 -17.25 1.32
C SER A 27 2.08 -18.21 2.30
N ALA A 28 3.22 -17.82 2.89
CA ALA A 28 3.93 -18.64 3.88
C ALA A 28 3.12 -18.93 5.16
N VAL A 29 2.09 -18.13 5.46
CA VAL A 29 1.14 -18.40 6.54
C VAL A 29 0.11 -19.44 6.11
N LEU A 30 -0.45 -19.27 4.91
CA LEU A 30 -1.60 -20.05 4.41
C LEU A 30 -1.24 -21.41 3.83
N THR A 31 0.05 -21.67 3.53
CA THR A 31 0.45 -22.85 2.77
C THR A 31 1.44 -23.73 3.54
N ASP A 32 1.36 -25.01 3.28
CA ASP A 32 2.32 -26.04 3.68
C ASP A 32 2.83 -26.82 2.45
N ALA A 33 3.45 -27.98 2.68
CA ALA A 33 3.99 -28.81 1.62
C ALA A 33 2.90 -29.37 0.65
N GLN A 34 1.67 -29.50 1.13
CA GLN A 34 0.55 -30.04 0.36
C GLN A 34 -0.28 -28.97 -0.35
N GLY A 35 -0.15 -27.70 0.00
CA GLY A 35 -0.88 -26.60 -0.62
C GLY A 35 -1.48 -25.65 0.42
N LEU A 36 -2.78 -25.37 0.36
CA LEU A 36 -3.46 -24.56 1.37
C LEU A 36 -3.64 -25.36 2.67
N SER A 37 -3.29 -24.75 3.80
CA SER A 37 -3.43 -25.35 5.12
C SER A 37 -4.81 -25.06 5.71
N THR A 38 -5.72 -26.04 5.62
CA THR A 38 -7.09 -25.93 6.16
C THR A 38 -7.11 -25.52 7.64
N PRO A 39 -6.28 -26.09 8.53
CA PRO A 39 -6.29 -25.68 9.94
C PRO A 39 -5.94 -24.20 10.16
N VAL A 40 -5.04 -23.66 9.35
CA VAL A 40 -4.68 -22.22 9.41
C VAL A 40 -5.85 -21.35 8.91
N LEU A 41 -6.47 -21.75 7.80
CA LEU A 41 -7.65 -21.06 7.27
C LEU A 41 -8.80 -21.04 8.28
N GLU A 42 -9.12 -22.17 8.90
CA GLU A 42 -10.16 -22.29 9.94
C GLU A 42 -9.85 -21.42 11.17
N SER A 43 -8.60 -21.46 11.65
CA SER A 43 -8.18 -20.63 12.77
C SER A 43 -8.32 -19.14 12.47
N LEU A 44 -7.86 -18.69 11.30
CA LEU A 44 -7.97 -17.29 10.90
C LEU A 44 -9.41 -16.86 10.66
N ALA A 45 -10.24 -17.69 10.03
CA ALA A 45 -11.65 -17.40 9.82
C ALA A 45 -12.40 -17.22 11.15
N ARG A 46 -12.16 -18.10 12.12
CA ARG A 46 -12.72 -18.00 13.47
C ARG A 46 -12.32 -16.68 14.14
N GLN A 47 -11.04 -16.34 14.10
CA GLN A 47 -10.53 -15.11 14.70
C GLN A 47 -11.08 -13.85 14.02
N MET A 48 -11.15 -13.83 12.68
CA MET A 48 -11.72 -12.70 11.93
C MET A 48 -13.23 -12.56 12.17
N ALA A 49 -13.97 -13.67 12.23
CA ALA A 49 -15.39 -13.64 12.57
C ALA A 49 -15.62 -13.06 13.98
N ALA A 50 -14.82 -13.46 14.96
CA ALA A 50 -14.87 -12.89 16.31
C ALA A 50 -14.51 -11.41 16.36
N LEU A 51 -13.58 -10.96 15.49
CA LEU A 51 -13.17 -9.56 15.38
C LEU A 51 -14.27 -8.65 14.82
N ARG A 52 -15.23 -9.19 14.09
CA ARG A 52 -16.31 -8.45 13.45
C ARG A 52 -17.11 -7.59 14.44
N THR A 53 -17.30 -8.07 15.66
CA THR A 53 -17.98 -7.30 16.71
C THR A 53 -16.94 -6.80 17.71
N ALA A 54 -16.89 -5.50 17.92
CA ALA A 54 -16.04 -4.90 18.94
C ALA A 54 -16.63 -5.06 20.36
N PRO A 55 -15.83 -4.92 21.43
CA PRO A 55 -16.33 -5.06 22.81
C PRO A 55 -17.45 -4.10 23.19
N ASP A 56 -17.51 -2.91 22.56
CA ASP A 56 -18.57 -1.91 22.75
C ASP A 56 -19.80 -2.13 21.85
N GLY A 57 -19.82 -3.24 21.08
CA GLY A 57 -20.93 -3.66 20.23
C GLY A 57 -20.93 -3.06 18.81
N HIS A 58 -19.99 -2.18 18.46
CA HIS A 58 -19.94 -1.71 17.07
C HIS A 58 -19.42 -2.80 16.12
N GLU A 59 -19.96 -2.83 14.90
CA GLU A 59 -19.45 -3.72 13.85
C GLU A 59 -18.20 -3.17 13.21
N ARG A 60 -17.18 -4.06 13.05
CA ARG A 60 -16.01 -3.81 12.23
C ARG A 60 -16.22 -4.35 10.82
N ARG A 61 -15.90 -3.53 9.85
CA ARG A 61 -15.85 -3.90 8.43
C ARG A 61 -14.47 -4.43 8.12
N LEU A 62 -14.38 -5.69 7.72
CA LEU A 62 -13.11 -6.34 7.43
C LEU A 62 -12.91 -6.45 5.93
N VAL A 63 -11.68 -6.31 5.47
CA VAL A 63 -11.25 -6.61 4.10
C VAL A 63 -10.01 -7.50 4.19
N LEU A 64 -10.07 -8.67 3.58
CA LEU A 64 -8.99 -9.64 3.56
C LEU A 64 -8.18 -9.54 2.27
N VAL A 65 -6.87 -9.33 2.36
CA VAL A 65 -5.94 -9.48 1.23
C VAL A 65 -5.24 -10.83 1.38
N SER A 66 -5.58 -11.77 0.51
CA SER A 66 -5.11 -13.15 0.61
C SER A 66 -4.12 -13.48 -0.49
N SER A 67 -2.94 -13.95 -0.10
CA SER A 67 -2.01 -14.66 -0.98
C SER A 67 -2.38 -16.15 -1.05
N GLY A 68 -1.61 -16.92 -1.84
CA GLY A 68 -1.71 -18.39 -1.84
C GLY A 68 -2.26 -19.00 -3.14
N ALA A 69 -2.75 -18.21 -4.09
CA ALA A 69 -3.29 -18.72 -5.35
C ALA A 69 -2.26 -19.56 -6.14
N VAL A 70 -1.03 -19.08 -6.31
CA VAL A 70 0.04 -19.83 -7.01
C VAL A 70 0.32 -21.16 -6.31
N ALA A 71 0.40 -21.19 -4.99
CA ALA A 71 0.66 -22.41 -4.22
C ALA A 71 -0.51 -23.41 -4.33
N ALA A 72 -1.75 -22.93 -4.23
CA ALA A 72 -2.94 -23.74 -4.44
C ALA A 72 -2.96 -24.35 -5.85
N GLY A 73 -2.64 -23.55 -6.89
CA GLY A 73 -2.59 -24.03 -8.27
C GLY A 73 -1.49 -25.07 -8.50
N ARG A 74 -0.31 -24.87 -7.91
CA ARG A 74 0.77 -25.88 -7.94
C ARG A 74 0.33 -27.21 -7.32
N ALA A 75 -0.41 -27.17 -6.22
CA ALA A 75 -0.93 -28.37 -5.58
C ALA A 75 -1.90 -29.11 -6.50
N VAL A 76 -2.83 -28.41 -7.14
CA VAL A 76 -3.76 -28.98 -8.13
C VAL A 76 -3.00 -29.57 -9.32
N LEU A 77 -2.05 -28.84 -9.90
CA LEU A 77 -1.26 -29.29 -11.04
C LEU A 77 -0.49 -30.58 -10.70
N ARG A 78 0.14 -30.65 -9.52
CA ARG A 78 0.84 -31.87 -9.06
C ARG A 78 -0.11 -33.07 -8.92
N ALA A 79 -1.31 -32.85 -8.36
CA ALA A 79 -2.31 -33.90 -8.25
C ALA A 79 -2.79 -34.47 -9.60
N HIS A 80 -2.63 -33.67 -10.69
CA HIS A 80 -2.94 -34.07 -12.06
C HIS A 80 -1.72 -34.51 -12.88
N GLY A 81 -0.59 -34.81 -12.22
CA GLY A 81 0.60 -35.37 -12.86
C GLY A 81 1.53 -34.35 -13.53
N HIS A 82 1.29 -33.05 -13.34
CA HIS A 82 2.22 -32.02 -13.79
C HIS A 82 3.33 -31.78 -12.76
N SER A 83 4.52 -31.36 -13.17
CA SER A 83 5.65 -31.08 -12.26
C SER A 83 5.33 -30.04 -11.20
N GLY A 84 4.35 -29.16 -11.48
CA GLY A 84 4.04 -28.02 -10.63
C GLY A 84 5.15 -26.94 -10.63
N GLU A 85 6.18 -27.11 -11.48
CA GLU A 85 7.20 -26.09 -11.69
C GLU A 85 6.59 -24.88 -12.38
N THR A 86 6.85 -23.73 -11.81
CA THR A 86 6.40 -22.43 -12.31
C THR A 86 7.60 -21.52 -12.56
N SER A 87 8.56 -22.03 -13.33
CA SER A 87 9.68 -21.24 -13.85
C SER A 87 9.14 -20.30 -14.93
N GLY A 88 9.36 -19.01 -14.75
CA GLY A 88 8.88 -17.99 -15.66
C GLY A 88 7.49 -17.41 -15.30
N LEU A 89 7.19 -16.27 -15.95
CA LEU A 89 6.01 -15.47 -15.65
C LEU A 89 4.71 -16.20 -16.02
N SER A 90 4.61 -16.67 -17.25
CA SER A 90 3.38 -17.32 -17.75
C SER A 90 3.00 -18.57 -16.97
N ALA A 91 3.99 -19.37 -16.54
CA ALA A 91 3.74 -20.56 -15.73
C ALA A 91 3.22 -20.20 -14.33
N ARG A 92 3.72 -19.12 -13.74
CA ARG A 92 3.22 -18.58 -12.46
C ARG A 92 1.79 -18.03 -12.61
N GLN A 93 1.51 -17.30 -13.69
CA GLN A 93 0.18 -16.77 -13.99
C GLN A 93 -0.83 -17.89 -14.21
N ALA A 94 -0.47 -18.92 -14.97
CA ALA A 94 -1.31 -20.10 -15.18
C ALA A 94 -1.58 -20.85 -13.86
N ALA A 95 -0.56 -21.05 -13.03
CA ALA A 95 -0.76 -21.65 -11.71
C ALA A 95 -1.65 -20.78 -10.81
N ALA A 96 -1.49 -19.45 -10.82
CA ALA A 96 -2.38 -18.55 -10.09
C ALA A 96 -3.83 -18.66 -10.58
N ALA A 97 -4.06 -18.73 -11.90
CA ALA A 97 -5.38 -18.90 -12.49
C ALA A 97 -6.07 -20.21 -12.04
N VAL A 98 -5.32 -21.32 -12.03
CA VAL A 98 -5.81 -22.61 -11.53
C VAL A 98 -6.12 -22.54 -10.02
N GLY A 99 -5.26 -21.90 -9.24
CA GLY A 99 -5.35 -21.90 -7.80
C GLY A 99 -6.28 -20.85 -7.22
N GLN A 100 -6.60 -19.78 -7.95
CA GLN A 100 -7.45 -18.70 -7.42
C GLN A 100 -8.86 -19.20 -7.06
N GLY A 101 -9.46 -20.04 -7.90
CA GLY A 101 -10.75 -20.65 -7.60
C GLY A 101 -10.70 -21.56 -6.36
N GLN A 102 -9.59 -22.30 -6.16
CA GLN A 102 -9.40 -23.15 -5.00
C GLN A 102 -9.22 -22.32 -3.72
N LEU A 103 -8.47 -21.23 -3.80
CA LEU A 103 -8.28 -20.30 -2.69
C LEU A 103 -9.60 -19.69 -2.24
N MET A 104 -10.43 -19.23 -3.19
CA MET A 104 -11.74 -18.67 -2.86
C MET A 104 -12.68 -19.70 -2.25
N ARG A 105 -12.71 -20.91 -2.81
CA ARG A 105 -13.50 -22.01 -2.26
C ARG A 105 -13.10 -22.33 -0.83
N ALA A 106 -11.80 -22.44 -0.55
CA ALA A 106 -11.30 -22.72 0.77
C ALA A 106 -11.72 -21.64 1.80
N TRP A 107 -11.61 -20.36 1.43
CA TRP A 107 -12.06 -19.26 2.27
C TRP A 107 -13.58 -19.27 2.48
N ASP A 108 -14.38 -19.48 1.42
CA ASP A 108 -15.83 -19.54 1.53
C ASP A 108 -16.29 -20.69 2.44
N GLU A 109 -15.69 -21.86 2.32
CA GLU A 109 -15.99 -23.02 3.16
C GLU A 109 -15.77 -22.74 4.65
N VAL A 110 -14.66 -22.11 5.04
CA VAL A 110 -14.34 -21.84 6.44
C VAL A 110 -15.15 -20.67 7.01
N PHE A 111 -15.47 -19.63 6.22
CA PHE A 111 -16.29 -18.50 6.69
C PHE A 111 -17.78 -18.84 6.78
N ARG A 112 -18.25 -19.82 6.02
CA ARG A 112 -19.65 -20.30 6.09
C ARG A 112 -20.06 -20.75 7.48
N ALA A 113 -19.13 -21.32 8.28
CA ALA A 113 -19.38 -21.73 9.65
C ALA A 113 -19.73 -20.55 10.59
N TYR A 114 -19.46 -19.32 10.17
CA TYR A 114 -19.67 -18.09 10.96
C TYR A 114 -20.72 -17.15 10.35
N ASP A 115 -21.50 -17.65 9.38
CA ASP A 115 -22.48 -16.82 8.65
C ASP A 115 -21.85 -15.51 8.13
N PHE A 116 -20.65 -15.63 7.55
CA PHE A 116 -19.89 -14.51 7.05
C PHE A 116 -19.67 -14.68 5.53
N PRO A 117 -20.58 -14.12 4.71
CA PRO A 117 -20.49 -14.26 3.26
C PRO A 117 -19.23 -13.63 2.72
N THR A 118 -18.63 -14.24 1.71
CA THR A 118 -17.38 -13.78 1.09
C THR A 118 -17.62 -13.29 -0.33
N SER A 119 -16.75 -12.42 -0.83
CA SER A 119 -16.71 -12.02 -2.22
C SER A 119 -15.28 -12.00 -2.76
N GLN A 120 -15.11 -12.35 -4.03
CA GLN A 120 -13.82 -12.24 -4.71
C GLN A 120 -13.66 -10.86 -5.34
N VAL A 121 -12.53 -10.20 -5.06
CA VAL A 121 -12.12 -8.97 -5.73
C VAL A 121 -10.70 -9.13 -6.25
N LEU A 122 -10.54 -9.13 -7.58
CA LEU A 122 -9.23 -9.19 -8.22
C LEU A 122 -8.87 -7.81 -8.76
N LEU A 123 -7.69 -7.31 -8.38
CA LEU A 123 -7.22 -5.99 -8.76
C LEU A 123 -5.81 -6.08 -9.37
N THR A 124 -5.57 -5.19 -10.31
CA THR A 124 -4.22 -4.91 -10.82
C THR A 124 -3.78 -3.52 -10.35
N ARG A 125 -2.49 -3.21 -10.54
CA ARG A 125 -1.97 -1.87 -10.28
C ARG A 125 -2.70 -0.82 -11.15
N ASP A 126 -3.05 -1.15 -12.38
CA ASP A 126 -3.75 -0.24 -13.29
C ASP A 126 -5.17 0.11 -12.81
N ASP A 127 -5.85 -0.81 -12.12
CA ASP A 127 -7.18 -0.55 -11.55
C ASP A 127 -7.11 0.49 -10.43
N LEU A 128 -6.02 0.56 -9.69
CA LEU A 128 -5.81 1.54 -8.63
C LEU A 128 -5.19 2.86 -9.14
N ARG A 129 -4.52 2.84 -10.30
CA ARG A 129 -3.92 4.03 -10.93
C ARG A 129 -4.94 4.87 -11.70
N ALA A 130 -5.79 4.22 -12.47
CA ALA A 130 -6.81 4.89 -13.25
C ALA A 130 -7.92 5.44 -12.35
N ARG A 131 -8.06 6.77 -12.27
CA ARG A 131 -9.02 7.44 -11.36
C ARG A 131 -10.42 6.87 -11.44
N GLN A 132 -10.93 6.60 -12.65
CA GLN A 132 -12.28 6.06 -12.83
C GLN A 132 -12.40 4.65 -12.24
N ARG A 133 -11.43 3.77 -12.50
CA ARG A 133 -11.38 2.41 -11.94
C ARG A 133 -11.23 2.44 -10.42
N PHE A 134 -10.38 3.31 -9.89
CA PHE A 134 -10.22 3.53 -8.46
C PHE A 134 -11.53 3.91 -7.78
N LEU A 135 -12.29 4.86 -8.35
CA LEU A 135 -13.58 5.27 -7.81
C LEU A 135 -14.63 4.16 -7.89
N ASN A 136 -14.66 3.41 -8.99
CA ASN A 136 -15.55 2.27 -9.15
C ASN A 136 -15.23 1.17 -8.11
N ALA A 137 -13.96 0.81 -7.96
CA ALA A 137 -13.53 -0.16 -6.95
C ALA A 137 -13.93 0.32 -5.55
N ARG A 138 -13.66 1.59 -5.19
CA ARG A 138 -14.03 2.15 -3.89
C ARG A 138 -15.54 2.02 -3.61
N ASN A 139 -16.38 2.33 -4.60
CA ASN A 139 -17.83 2.23 -4.45
C ASN A 139 -18.26 0.76 -4.28
N THR A 140 -17.68 -0.17 -5.04
CA THR A 140 -17.95 -1.61 -4.90
C THR A 140 -17.56 -2.12 -3.50
N PHE A 141 -16.40 -1.72 -2.98
CA PHE A 141 -16.03 -2.07 -1.60
C PHE A 141 -17.00 -1.50 -0.57
N ALA A 142 -17.47 -0.26 -0.75
CA ALA A 142 -18.43 0.33 0.16
C ALA A 142 -19.72 -0.50 0.21
N GLU A 143 -20.30 -0.86 -0.94
CA GLU A 143 -21.50 -1.70 -1.04
C GLU A 143 -21.30 -3.08 -0.41
N LEU A 144 -20.19 -3.77 -0.72
CA LEU A 144 -19.89 -5.08 -0.14
C LEU A 144 -19.81 -5.01 1.40
N MET A 145 -19.13 -4.01 1.93
CA MET A 145 -19.01 -3.81 3.37
C MET A 145 -20.36 -3.42 4.01
N ASP A 146 -21.20 -2.63 3.33
CA ASP A 146 -22.53 -2.27 3.81
C ASP A 146 -23.50 -3.46 3.79
N TRP A 147 -23.31 -4.42 2.89
CA TRP A 147 -24.03 -5.70 2.89
C TRP A 147 -23.49 -6.70 3.92
N GLY A 148 -22.45 -6.37 4.69
CA GLY A 148 -21.83 -7.29 5.64
C GLY A 148 -21.04 -8.42 4.98
N VAL A 149 -20.68 -8.29 3.71
CA VAL A 149 -19.87 -9.26 2.96
C VAL A 149 -18.39 -8.99 3.19
N LEU A 150 -17.59 -10.04 3.39
CA LEU A 150 -16.13 -9.96 3.49
C LEU A 150 -15.50 -9.94 2.08
N PRO A 151 -14.94 -8.82 1.61
CA PRO A 151 -14.17 -8.82 0.38
C PRO A 151 -12.83 -9.54 0.59
N ILE A 152 -12.57 -10.56 -0.23
CA ILE A 152 -11.29 -11.26 -0.31
C ILE A 152 -10.58 -10.79 -1.57
N VAL A 153 -9.50 -10.07 -1.39
CA VAL A 153 -8.77 -9.38 -2.43
C VAL A 153 -7.48 -10.12 -2.75
N ASN A 154 -7.17 -10.23 -4.02
CA ASN A 154 -5.87 -10.70 -4.51
C ASN A 154 -5.45 -9.93 -5.76
N GLU A 155 -4.17 -10.02 -6.13
CA GLU A 155 -3.72 -9.54 -7.43
C GLU A 155 -4.35 -10.37 -8.54
N ASN A 156 -4.78 -9.73 -9.63
CA ASN A 156 -5.18 -10.43 -10.86
C ASN A 156 -3.94 -10.85 -11.66
N ASP A 157 -3.28 -11.89 -11.17
CA ASP A 157 -2.03 -12.40 -11.74
C ASP A 157 -2.14 -12.71 -13.25
N THR A 158 -3.31 -13.12 -13.73
CA THR A 158 -3.53 -13.54 -15.11
C THR A 158 -3.26 -12.44 -16.13
N VAL A 159 -3.57 -11.21 -15.78
CA VAL A 159 -3.44 -10.03 -16.67
C VAL A 159 -2.40 -9.02 -16.17
N SER A 160 -1.77 -9.28 -15.02
CA SER A 160 -0.74 -8.43 -14.45
C SER A 160 0.56 -8.54 -15.25
N VAL A 161 1.03 -7.44 -15.84
CA VAL A 161 2.32 -7.38 -16.54
C VAL A 161 3.47 -7.28 -15.56
N SER A 162 4.59 -7.94 -15.86
CA SER A 162 5.75 -8.05 -14.97
C SER A 162 6.31 -6.69 -14.52
N GLU A 163 6.24 -5.69 -15.39
CA GLU A 163 6.71 -4.33 -15.14
C GLU A 163 5.77 -3.52 -14.23
N LEU A 164 4.49 -3.92 -14.17
CA LEU A 164 3.43 -3.25 -13.41
C LEU A 164 2.94 -4.05 -12.20
N LYS A 165 3.58 -5.17 -11.88
CA LYS A 165 3.21 -5.97 -10.71
C LYS A 165 3.32 -5.13 -9.44
N PHE A 166 2.36 -5.34 -8.53
CA PHE A 166 2.51 -4.85 -7.16
C PHE A 166 3.78 -5.41 -6.50
N GLY A 167 4.35 -6.47 -7.10
CA GLY A 167 5.50 -7.20 -6.56
C GLY A 167 5.14 -8.04 -5.34
N ASP A 168 4.08 -7.64 -4.62
CA ASP A 168 3.66 -8.29 -3.38
C ASP A 168 2.27 -7.80 -2.95
N ASN A 169 1.46 -8.69 -2.38
CA ASN A 169 0.18 -8.35 -1.75
C ASN A 169 0.33 -7.39 -0.55
N ASP A 170 1.53 -7.18 -0.01
CA ASP A 170 1.80 -6.13 0.98
C ASP A 170 1.58 -4.74 0.37
N CYS A 171 2.11 -4.51 -0.84
CA CYS A 171 1.88 -3.28 -1.58
C CYS A 171 0.38 -3.08 -1.87
N LEU A 172 -0.29 -4.09 -2.42
CA LEU A 172 -1.74 -4.04 -2.70
C LEU A 172 -2.53 -3.70 -1.43
N ALA A 173 -2.24 -4.35 -0.31
CA ALA A 173 -2.92 -4.09 0.96
C ALA A 173 -2.73 -2.64 1.42
N SER A 174 -1.52 -2.08 1.34
CA SER A 174 -1.26 -0.68 1.71
C SER A 174 -2.02 0.32 0.84
N LEU A 175 -2.22 0.03 -0.44
CA LEU A 175 -3.01 0.87 -1.34
C LEU A 175 -4.52 0.74 -1.07
N LEU A 176 -4.98 -0.45 -0.65
CA LEU A 176 -6.36 -0.66 -0.20
C LEU A 176 -6.67 0.12 1.08
N VAL A 177 -5.72 0.27 2.01
CA VAL A 177 -5.88 1.15 3.19
C VAL A 177 -6.36 2.55 2.77
N ASN A 178 -5.76 3.11 1.72
CA ASN A 178 -6.19 4.39 1.15
C ASN A 178 -7.58 4.29 0.47
N LEU A 179 -7.77 3.27 -0.37
CA LEU A 179 -8.97 3.10 -1.19
C LEU A 179 -10.25 3.05 -0.35
N ILE A 180 -10.25 2.18 0.68
CA ILE A 180 -11.45 1.92 1.50
C ILE A 180 -11.53 2.79 2.75
N GLY A 181 -10.51 3.58 3.04
CA GLY A 181 -10.49 4.41 4.23
C GLY A 181 -10.28 3.63 5.52
N ALA A 182 -9.41 2.63 5.51
CA ALA A 182 -9.14 1.83 6.72
C ALA A 182 -8.61 2.66 7.90
N ASP A 183 -8.92 2.18 9.09
CA ASP A 183 -8.47 2.73 10.38
C ASP A 183 -7.32 1.90 10.97
N LEU A 184 -7.17 0.66 10.52
CA LEU A 184 -6.16 -0.28 10.99
C LEU A 184 -5.70 -1.18 9.84
N TYR A 185 -4.40 -1.41 9.76
CA TYR A 185 -3.80 -2.41 8.88
C TYR A 185 -3.18 -3.54 9.71
N ILE A 186 -3.50 -4.79 9.39
CA ILE A 186 -2.92 -5.98 10.03
C ILE A 186 -2.22 -6.80 8.96
N ASN A 187 -0.93 -7.10 9.18
CA ASN A 187 -0.13 -7.94 8.30
C ASN A 187 0.23 -9.24 9.02
N LEU A 188 -0.43 -10.33 8.65
CA LEU A 188 -0.15 -11.67 9.16
C LEU A 188 1.01 -12.29 8.37
N THR A 189 2.10 -12.58 9.06
CA THR A 189 3.37 -13.09 8.50
C THR A 189 3.82 -14.37 9.19
N SER A 190 4.78 -15.07 8.60
CA SER A 190 5.43 -16.24 9.23
C SER A 190 6.48 -15.86 10.28
N ALA A 191 6.93 -14.59 10.30
CA ALA A 191 7.84 -14.09 11.31
C ALA A 191 7.10 -13.71 12.60
N PRO A 192 7.73 -13.80 13.78
CA PRO A 192 7.10 -13.43 15.06
C PRO A 192 6.81 -11.92 15.19
N GLY A 193 7.46 -11.10 14.37
CA GLY A 193 7.36 -9.64 14.34
C GLY A 193 8.50 -9.06 13.53
N VAL A 194 8.79 -7.77 13.74
CA VAL A 194 9.93 -7.07 13.13
C VAL A 194 11.15 -7.25 14.03
N TYR A 195 12.23 -7.81 13.51
CA TYR A 195 13.49 -7.92 14.23
C TYR A 195 14.23 -6.58 14.24
N ALA A 196 14.95 -6.31 15.34
CA ALA A 196 15.77 -5.11 15.48
C ALA A 196 16.99 -5.08 14.53
N ALA A 197 17.40 -6.25 14.04
CA ALA A 197 18.46 -6.43 13.04
C ALA A 197 18.14 -7.68 12.18
N ASN A 198 18.89 -7.87 11.08
CA ASN A 198 18.73 -9.06 10.26
C ASN A 198 19.07 -10.34 11.07
N PRO A 199 18.11 -11.25 11.31
CA PRO A 199 18.35 -12.45 12.12
C PRO A 199 19.34 -13.46 11.47
N GLN A 200 19.64 -13.32 10.18
CA GLN A 200 20.67 -14.12 9.50
C GLN A 200 22.09 -13.63 9.84
N GLU A 201 22.24 -12.34 10.18
CA GLU A 201 23.51 -11.72 10.55
C GLU A 201 23.66 -11.62 12.07
N VAL A 202 22.54 -11.40 12.78
CA VAL A 202 22.48 -11.29 14.24
C VAL A 202 21.43 -12.27 14.76
N PRO A 203 21.84 -13.54 15.07
CA PRO A 203 20.90 -14.59 15.48
C PRO A 203 20.04 -14.25 16.71
N ASP A 204 20.58 -13.45 17.65
CA ASP A 204 19.90 -13.03 18.87
C ASP A 204 19.16 -11.69 18.73
N ALA A 205 18.88 -11.24 17.50
CA ALA A 205 18.13 -10.02 17.26
C ALA A 205 16.74 -10.12 17.92
N GLY A 206 16.46 -9.24 18.88
CA GLY A 206 15.17 -9.16 19.53
C GLY A 206 14.06 -8.66 18.60
N ILE A 207 12.80 -8.95 18.97
CA ILE A 207 11.63 -8.41 18.28
C ILE A 207 11.34 -6.99 18.79
N LEU A 208 11.06 -6.08 17.88
CA LEU A 208 10.59 -4.74 18.21
C LEU A 208 9.10 -4.81 18.59
N GLU A 209 8.75 -4.50 19.83
CA GLU A 209 7.35 -4.40 20.23
C GLU A 209 6.65 -3.21 19.54
N CYS A 210 7.40 -2.11 19.33
CA CYS A 210 6.90 -0.89 18.69
C CYS A 210 7.95 -0.34 17.72
N VAL A 211 7.49 0.13 16.56
CA VAL A 211 8.23 0.97 15.63
C VAL A 211 7.60 2.37 15.71
N GLU A 212 8.32 3.31 16.33
CA GLU A 212 7.83 4.68 16.53
C GLU A 212 7.87 5.51 15.23
N ASP A 213 8.94 5.34 14.46
CA ASP A 213 9.15 5.99 13.17
C ASP A 213 9.65 4.97 12.16
N VAL A 214 8.76 4.54 11.27
CA VAL A 214 9.08 3.59 10.21
C VAL A 214 9.93 4.22 9.09
N ALA A 215 9.86 5.54 8.92
CA ALA A 215 10.66 6.25 7.92
C ALA A 215 12.15 6.33 8.32
N GLY A 216 12.42 6.41 9.63
CA GLY A 216 13.77 6.44 10.18
C GLY A 216 14.47 5.07 10.25
N LEU A 217 13.80 3.97 9.88
CA LEU A 217 14.40 2.63 9.89
C LEU A 217 15.38 2.44 8.74
N ASP A 218 16.58 1.93 9.04
CA ASP A 218 17.52 1.43 8.04
C ASP A 218 17.07 0.05 7.53
N LEU A 219 16.14 0.05 6.57
CA LEU A 219 15.59 -1.18 5.99
C LEU A 219 16.67 -2.04 5.31
N GLY A 220 17.72 -1.41 4.77
CA GLY A 220 18.84 -2.13 4.15
C GLY A 220 19.59 -3.00 5.17
N ARG A 221 19.86 -2.45 6.34
CA ARG A 221 20.55 -3.15 7.44
C ARG A 221 19.64 -4.16 8.13
N MET A 222 18.37 -3.84 8.33
CA MET A 222 17.42 -4.72 9.05
C MET A 222 16.97 -5.92 8.23
N CYS A 223 16.89 -5.77 6.89
CA CYS A 223 16.35 -6.80 6.01
C CYS A 223 17.45 -7.52 5.18
N GLY A 224 18.71 -7.19 5.38
CA GLY A 224 19.85 -7.68 4.57
C GLY A 224 20.00 -6.93 3.25
N GLY A 225 21.25 -6.69 2.82
CA GLY A 225 21.56 -6.01 1.56
C GLY A 225 21.04 -6.79 0.36
N LYS A 226 20.40 -6.09 -0.60
CA LYS A 226 19.87 -6.62 -1.86
C LYS A 226 19.15 -7.96 -1.71
N THR A 227 17.95 -7.93 -1.15
CA THR A 227 17.01 -9.00 -1.48
C THR A 227 16.77 -8.89 -2.98
N SER A 228 17.20 -9.94 -3.70
CA SER A 228 16.71 -10.21 -5.05
C SER A 228 15.24 -9.84 -5.09
N VAL A 229 14.78 -9.20 -6.15
CA VAL A 229 13.40 -8.86 -6.48
C VAL A 229 12.54 -10.12 -6.28
N GLY A 230 12.10 -10.38 -5.06
CA GLY A 230 11.44 -11.63 -4.63
C GLY A 230 10.50 -11.36 -3.46
N THR A 231 9.26 -11.12 -3.82
CA THR A 231 8.04 -11.62 -3.18
C THR A 231 8.08 -11.76 -1.64
N GLY A 232 7.71 -10.69 -0.92
CA GLY A 232 7.10 -10.87 0.40
C GLY A 232 8.02 -10.93 1.63
N GLY A 233 9.21 -10.35 1.59
CA GLY A 233 10.11 -10.25 2.74
C GLY A 233 9.69 -9.20 3.79
N MET A 234 10.43 -9.08 4.91
CA MET A 234 10.17 -8.06 5.92
C MET A 234 10.24 -6.63 5.33
N HIS A 235 11.12 -6.40 4.36
CA HIS A 235 11.23 -5.13 3.65
C HIS A 235 9.89 -4.66 3.03
N SER A 236 9.17 -5.54 2.30
CA SER A 236 7.88 -5.17 1.70
C SER A 236 6.82 -4.86 2.76
N LYS A 237 6.84 -5.58 3.89
CA LYS A 237 5.91 -5.34 5.01
C LYS A 237 6.15 -4.00 5.67
N LEU A 238 7.41 -3.64 5.91
CA LEU A 238 7.77 -2.33 6.46
C LEU A 238 7.46 -1.19 5.47
N GLN A 239 7.67 -1.39 4.17
CA GLN A 239 7.23 -0.44 3.15
C GLN A 239 5.70 -0.27 3.12
N ALA A 240 4.94 -1.36 3.28
CA ALA A 240 3.48 -1.28 3.37
C ALA A 240 3.03 -0.59 4.65
N ALA A 241 3.68 -0.88 5.78
CA ALA A 241 3.42 -0.22 7.06
C ALA A 241 3.76 1.28 7.01
N ARG A 242 4.87 1.68 6.34
CA ARG A 242 5.22 3.08 6.10
C ARG A 242 4.12 3.81 5.35
N ARG A 243 3.60 3.23 4.26
CA ARG A 243 2.50 3.83 3.50
C ARG A 243 1.22 3.99 4.33
N ALA A 244 0.91 3.00 5.17
CA ALA A 244 -0.22 3.10 6.09
C ALA A 244 0.02 4.20 7.15
N ALA A 245 1.21 4.26 7.74
CA ALA A 245 1.59 5.28 8.72
C ALA A 245 1.47 6.70 8.16
N GLN A 246 1.89 6.92 6.91
CA GLN A 246 1.73 8.20 6.21
C GLN A 246 0.27 8.62 6.01
N LEU A 247 -0.67 7.68 6.00
CA LEU A 247 -2.11 7.95 6.00
C LEU A 247 -2.69 8.20 7.40
N GLY A 248 -1.85 8.18 8.44
CA GLY A 248 -2.29 8.21 9.83
C GLY A 248 -2.90 6.89 10.30
N VAL A 249 -2.62 5.77 9.60
CA VAL A 249 -3.17 4.46 9.90
C VAL A 249 -2.09 3.58 10.53
N PRO A 250 -2.29 3.11 11.77
CA PRO A 250 -1.35 2.21 12.43
C PRO A 250 -1.35 0.82 11.78
N THR A 251 -0.24 0.09 11.99
CA THR A 251 -0.10 -1.27 11.49
C THR A 251 0.26 -2.23 12.61
N LEU A 252 -0.35 -3.43 12.60
CA LEU A 252 0.08 -4.59 13.37
C LEU A 252 0.75 -5.60 12.43
N ILE A 253 1.98 -6.01 12.72
CA ILE A 253 2.68 -7.11 12.05
C ILE A 253 2.71 -8.29 13.03
N LEU A 254 1.97 -9.37 12.73
CA LEU A 254 1.67 -10.44 13.65
C LEU A 254 2.08 -11.82 13.09
N PRO A 255 2.48 -12.77 13.95
CA PRO A 255 2.75 -14.17 13.57
C PRO A 255 1.45 -14.91 13.23
N GLY A 256 1.09 -14.97 11.96
CA GLY A 256 -0.21 -15.43 11.49
C GLY A 256 -0.52 -16.91 11.72
N ARG A 257 0.46 -17.73 12.12
CA ARG A 257 0.27 -19.16 12.47
C ARG A 257 0.08 -19.42 13.97
N GLU A 258 0.32 -18.41 14.80
CA GLU A 258 0.10 -18.55 16.23
C GLU A 258 -1.37 -18.62 16.58
N THR A 259 -1.67 -19.42 17.60
CA THR A 259 -3.04 -19.59 18.10
C THR A 259 -3.57 -18.27 18.62
N ASP A 260 -4.78 -17.92 18.20
CA ASP A 260 -5.54 -16.77 18.67
C ASP A 260 -4.80 -15.42 18.61
N VAL A 261 -3.86 -15.29 17.67
CA VAL A 261 -2.98 -14.13 17.57
C VAL A 261 -3.74 -12.80 17.44
N LEU A 262 -4.86 -12.76 16.73
CA LEU A 262 -5.70 -11.57 16.63
C LEU A 262 -6.37 -11.26 17.97
N ALA A 263 -6.97 -12.26 18.61
CA ALA A 263 -7.62 -12.08 19.91
C ALA A 263 -6.62 -11.62 20.98
N ARG A 264 -5.44 -12.20 21.02
CA ARG A 264 -4.33 -11.83 21.92
C ARG A 264 -3.89 -10.40 21.71
N ALA A 265 -3.67 -10.00 20.42
CA ALA A 265 -3.26 -8.65 20.06
C ALA A 265 -4.31 -7.59 20.47
N PHE A 266 -5.60 -7.88 20.24
CA PHE A 266 -6.71 -6.99 20.61
C PHE A 266 -6.99 -7.03 22.13
N GLY A 267 -6.62 -8.11 22.80
CA GLY A 267 -6.67 -8.25 24.27
C GLY A 267 -5.53 -7.53 25.00
N GLY A 268 -4.62 -6.86 24.27
CA GLY A 268 -3.54 -6.06 24.88
C GLY A 268 -2.24 -6.83 25.10
N GLU A 269 -2.14 -8.10 24.65
CA GLU A 269 -0.90 -8.86 24.75
C GLU A 269 0.18 -8.26 23.85
N ALA A 270 1.43 -8.32 24.32
CA ALA A 270 2.62 -7.91 23.57
C ALA A 270 3.00 -8.99 22.54
N VAL A 271 2.21 -9.14 21.47
CA VAL A 271 2.45 -10.06 20.36
C VAL A 271 2.71 -9.29 19.08
N GLY A 272 3.73 -9.71 18.33
CA GLY A 272 4.14 -9.06 17.09
C GLY A 272 4.73 -7.66 17.28
N THR A 273 4.57 -6.81 16.28
CA THR A 273 5.10 -5.44 16.26
C THR A 273 3.97 -4.45 15.96
N TRP A 274 3.86 -3.43 16.77
CA TRP A 274 3.05 -2.25 16.51
C TRP A 274 3.85 -1.21 15.74
N VAL A 275 3.35 -0.74 14.61
CA VAL A 275 3.93 0.38 13.86
C VAL A 275 3.02 1.58 14.04
N ARG A 276 3.55 2.65 14.63
CA ARG A 276 2.79 3.87 14.88
C ARG A 276 2.45 4.60 13.60
N PRO A 277 1.28 5.26 13.55
CA PRO A 277 0.96 6.20 12.47
C PRO A 277 1.84 7.44 12.57
N GLU A 278 2.06 8.13 11.44
CA GLU A 278 2.68 9.45 11.45
C GLU A 278 1.74 10.49 12.07
N GLU A 279 2.30 11.45 12.83
CA GLU A 279 1.54 12.53 13.46
C GLU A 279 0.86 13.45 12.42
N HIS A 280 1.50 13.60 11.27
CA HIS A 280 1.05 14.45 10.17
C HIS A 280 0.66 13.61 8.96
N ALA A 281 -0.58 13.12 8.98
CA ALA A 281 -1.10 12.29 7.91
C ALA A 281 -1.16 13.04 6.56
N ILE A 282 -0.73 12.36 5.51
CA ILE A 282 -0.90 12.84 4.14
C ILE A 282 -2.38 12.71 3.75
N PRO A 283 -3.01 13.76 3.19
CA PRO A 283 -4.37 13.65 2.68
C PRO A 283 -4.48 12.51 1.65
N ARG A 284 -5.52 11.67 1.75
CA ARG A 284 -5.75 10.49 0.90
C ARG A 284 -5.62 10.77 -0.60
N ARG A 285 -6.05 11.97 -1.05
CA ARG A 285 -5.88 12.41 -2.43
C ARG A 285 -4.41 12.56 -2.82
N LYS A 286 -3.58 13.15 -1.95
CA LYS A 286 -2.14 13.31 -2.17
C LYS A 286 -1.42 11.97 -2.15
N PHE A 287 -1.83 11.07 -1.25
CA PHE A 287 -1.33 9.70 -1.22
C PHE A 287 -1.59 8.96 -2.54
N TRP A 288 -2.80 9.10 -3.11
CA TRP A 288 -3.11 8.51 -4.41
C TRP A 288 -2.17 9.04 -5.52
N LEU A 289 -1.85 10.33 -5.49
CA LEU A 289 -0.90 10.93 -6.44
C LEU A 289 0.50 10.32 -6.31
N ALA A 290 0.97 10.09 -5.09
CA ALA A 290 2.31 9.60 -4.82
C ALA A 290 2.52 8.13 -5.21
N TYR A 291 1.56 7.29 -4.87
CA TYR A 291 1.77 5.83 -4.86
C TYR A 291 1.00 5.08 -5.94
N GLN A 292 -0.02 5.67 -6.52
CA GLN A 292 -0.92 4.99 -7.43
C GLN A 292 -0.84 5.49 -8.88
N SER A 293 -0.08 6.55 -9.16
CA SER A 293 0.08 7.10 -10.51
C SER A 293 1.55 7.24 -10.89
N ASP A 294 1.89 6.96 -12.16
CA ASP A 294 3.22 7.28 -12.69
C ASP A 294 3.20 8.66 -13.35
N PRO A 295 4.25 9.47 -13.15
CA PRO A 295 4.38 10.76 -13.82
C PRO A 295 4.47 10.61 -15.34
N ALA A 296 3.63 11.35 -16.07
CA ALA A 296 3.63 11.38 -17.53
C ALA A 296 4.76 12.26 -18.13
N GLY A 297 5.45 13.01 -17.27
CA GLY A 297 6.56 13.86 -17.64
C GLY A 297 7.22 14.51 -16.43
N THR A 298 8.20 15.37 -16.68
CA THR A 298 8.94 16.07 -15.63
C THR A 298 8.95 17.57 -15.87
N VAL A 299 8.72 18.34 -14.81
CA VAL A 299 8.82 19.81 -14.79
C VAL A 299 10.06 20.18 -13.98
N LEU A 300 11.06 20.77 -14.63
CA LEU A 300 12.29 21.20 -13.98
C LEU A 300 12.14 22.65 -13.51
N VAL A 301 12.49 22.88 -12.26
CA VAL A 301 12.34 24.19 -11.60
C VAL A 301 13.69 24.75 -11.18
N ASP A 302 13.77 26.09 -11.04
CA ASP A 302 14.96 26.73 -10.51
C ASP A 302 15.09 26.61 -8.99
N ALA A 303 16.24 27.06 -8.46
CA ALA A 303 16.54 26.99 -7.04
C ALA A 303 15.53 27.76 -6.16
N GLY A 304 15.07 28.94 -6.62
CA GLY A 304 14.11 29.74 -5.87
C GLY A 304 12.74 29.11 -5.78
N ALA A 305 12.27 28.51 -6.89
CA ALA A 305 11.02 27.74 -6.90
C ALA A 305 11.15 26.48 -6.04
N ALA A 306 12.27 25.74 -6.15
CA ALA A 306 12.53 24.56 -5.32
C ALA A 306 12.47 24.89 -3.82
N GLU A 307 13.11 25.97 -3.40
CA GLU A 307 13.08 26.45 -2.02
C GLU A 307 11.65 26.83 -1.58
N ALA A 308 10.92 27.58 -2.41
CA ALA A 308 9.53 27.97 -2.09
C ALA A 308 8.60 26.75 -1.95
N LEU A 309 8.79 25.72 -2.76
CA LEU A 309 8.03 24.46 -2.67
C LEU A 309 8.35 23.71 -1.38
N LEU A 310 9.64 23.54 -1.06
CA LEU A 310 10.11 22.77 0.09
C LEU A 310 9.83 23.46 1.42
N SER A 311 10.13 24.76 1.53
CA SER A 311 10.10 25.47 2.80
C SER A 311 8.75 26.15 3.11
N LYS A 312 8.01 26.59 2.08
CA LYS A 312 6.77 27.36 2.23
C LYS A 312 5.51 26.61 1.82
N GLY A 313 5.62 25.38 1.30
CA GLY A 313 4.47 24.64 0.78
C GLY A 313 3.68 25.39 -0.30
N SER A 314 4.35 26.18 -1.11
CA SER A 314 3.73 27.06 -2.12
C SER A 314 3.26 26.29 -3.34
N SER A 315 2.34 26.87 -4.13
CA SER A 315 2.02 26.39 -5.47
C SER A 315 3.18 26.65 -6.44
N LEU A 316 3.36 25.79 -7.44
CA LEU A 316 4.33 26.01 -8.51
C LEU A 316 3.78 27.00 -9.54
N LEU A 317 4.49 28.10 -9.74
CA LEU A 317 4.14 29.14 -10.71
C LEU A 317 4.94 28.98 -12.01
N PRO A 318 4.44 29.48 -13.16
CA PRO A 318 5.17 29.45 -14.44
C PRO A 318 6.56 30.06 -14.37
N GLY A 319 6.73 31.15 -13.61
CA GLY A 319 7.99 31.85 -13.43
C GLY A 319 9.12 31.00 -12.85
N GLY A 320 8.81 29.97 -12.08
CA GLY A 320 9.79 29.05 -11.51
C GLY A 320 10.13 27.85 -12.38
N VAL A 321 9.41 27.63 -13.48
CA VAL A 321 9.65 26.53 -14.43
C VAL A 321 10.76 26.88 -15.41
N ARG A 322 11.72 25.98 -15.59
CA ARG A 322 12.86 26.17 -16.50
C ARG A 322 12.87 25.22 -17.69
N GLN A 323 12.35 24.01 -17.51
CA GLN A 323 12.28 23.02 -18.58
C GLN A 323 11.11 22.05 -18.38
N VAL A 324 10.58 21.53 -19.49
CA VAL A 324 9.47 20.55 -19.50
C VAL A 324 9.88 19.34 -20.33
N LEU A 325 9.98 18.18 -19.67
CA LEU A 325 10.32 16.90 -20.29
C LEU A 325 9.08 16.02 -20.44
N GLY A 326 9.02 15.28 -21.52
CA GLY A 326 7.87 14.42 -21.84
C GLY A 326 6.74 15.15 -22.54
N ASN A 327 5.67 14.42 -22.82
CA ASN A 327 4.45 14.95 -23.44
C ASN A 327 3.24 14.53 -22.59
N PHE A 328 2.52 15.49 -22.05
CA PHE A 328 1.40 15.25 -21.16
C PHE A 328 0.29 16.27 -21.39
N GLN A 329 -0.93 15.87 -21.04
CA GLN A 329 -2.13 16.71 -21.11
C GLN A 329 -2.36 17.44 -19.77
N LYS A 330 -3.21 18.45 -19.79
CA LYS A 330 -3.75 19.09 -18.59
C LYS A 330 -4.38 18.03 -17.68
N GLY A 331 -4.11 18.11 -16.37
CA GLY A 331 -4.55 17.15 -15.36
C GLY A 331 -3.66 15.93 -15.20
N ALA A 332 -2.61 15.78 -16.01
CA ALA A 332 -1.66 14.68 -15.85
C ALA A 332 -0.79 14.87 -14.61
N LEU A 333 -0.43 13.74 -13.98
CA LEU A 333 0.60 13.72 -12.95
C LEU A 333 1.97 13.97 -13.60
N VAL A 334 2.74 14.88 -13.02
CA VAL A 334 4.11 15.18 -13.45
C VAL A 334 5.05 15.17 -12.26
N ARG A 335 6.30 14.78 -12.51
CA ARG A 335 7.38 14.92 -11.55
C ARG A 335 7.85 16.37 -11.52
N VAL A 336 8.12 16.88 -10.34
CA VAL A 336 8.80 18.16 -10.14
C VAL A 336 10.22 17.86 -9.68
N ALA A 337 11.21 18.41 -10.36
CA ALA A 337 12.61 18.19 -10.03
C ALA A 337 13.40 19.50 -10.14
N ARG A 338 14.45 19.63 -9.34
CA ARG A 338 15.37 20.77 -9.42
C ARG A 338 16.26 20.62 -10.63
N LEU A 339 16.41 21.70 -11.39
CA LEU A 339 17.39 21.76 -12.48
C LEU A 339 18.79 21.63 -11.87
N GLY A 340 19.53 20.58 -12.22
CA GLY A 340 20.90 20.32 -11.76
C GLY A 340 21.94 20.74 -12.79
N GLU A 341 23.19 20.91 -12.35
CA GLU A 341 24.34 21.27 -13.22
C GLU A 341 24.93 20.03 -13.95
N SER A 342 24.53 18.82 -13.58
CA SER A 342 24.89 17.54 -14.21
C SER A 342 23.65 16.67 -14.35
N ASP A 343 23.66 15.67 -15.24
CA ASP A 343 22.53 14.81 -15.69
C ASP A 343 21.61 14.17 -14.61
N GLY A 344 21.81 14.47 -13.34
CA GLY A 344 21.00 14.04 -12.21
C GLY A 344 20.07 15.14 -11.70
N HIS A 345 18.83 15.18 -12.19
CA HIS A 345 17.80 16.07 -11.61
C HIS A 345 17.29 15.51 -10.29
N ALA A 346 17.55 16.23 -9.18
CA ALA A 346 17.02 15.83 -7.87
C ALA A 346 15.50 15.98 -7.87
N SER A 347 14.78 14.87 -7.66
CA SER A 347 13.32 14.88 -7.50
C SER A 347 12.95 15.68 -6.26
N LEU A 348 11.92 16.51 -6.37
CA LEU A 348 11.35 17.28 -5.27
C LEU A 348 9.97 16.76 -4.88
N GLY A 349 9.26 16.11 -5.83
CA GLY A 349 7.91 15.62 -5.60
C GLY A 349 7.13 15.37 -6.88
N VAL A 350 5.83 15.16 -6.74
CA VAL A 350 4.88 14.93 -7.83
C VAL A 350 3.64 15.79 -7.69
N GLY A 351 3.00 16.15 -8.82
CA GLY A 351 1.77 16.94 -8.77
C GLY A 351 0.96 16.92 -10.06
N LEU A 352 -0.31 17.34 -9.99
CA LEU A 352 -1.19 17.45 -11.15
C LEU A 352 -0.97 18.79 -11.87
N SER A 353 -0.57 18.71 -13.14
CA SER A 353 -0.35 19.89 -13.96
C SER A 353 -1.68 20.53 -14.41
N ASN A 354 -1.81 21.84 -14.21
CA ASN A 354 -2.93 22.62 -14.73
C ASN A 354 -2.81 22.92 -16.23
N TYR A 355 -1.67 22.59 -16.83
CA TYR A 355 -1.36 22.86 -18.24
C TYR A 355 -0.92 21.60 -18.97
N SER A 356 -1.12 21.58 -20.29
CA SER A 356 -0.44 20.61 -21.15
C SER A 356 1.06 20.92 -21.22
N ALA A 357 1.88 19.92 -21.59
CA ALA A 357 3.30 20.13 -21.83
C ALA A 357 3.58 21.20 -22.91
N ALA A 358 2.71 21.26 -23.94
CA ALA A 358 2.81 22.22 -25.02
C ALA A 358 2.57 23.66 -24.55
N ASP A 359 1.53 23.86 -23.73
CA ASP A 359 1.22 25.18 -23.19
C ASP A 359 2.25 25.62 -22.16
N LEU A 360 2.68 24.68 -21.29
CA LEU A 360 3.67 24.96 -20.28
C LEU A 360 5.03 25.40 -20.88
N ARG A 361 5.44 24.82 -22.03
CA ARG A 361 6.64 25.27 -22.77
C ARG A 361 6.53 26.68 -23.28
N LYS A 362 5.31 27.19 -23.58
CA LYS A 362 5.09 28.57 -24.03
C LYS A 362 5.19 29.59 -22.89
N ILE A 363 4.83 29.18 -21.68
CA ILE A 363 4.69 30.08 -20.53
C ILE A 363 5.75 29.91 -19.45
N MET A 364 6.63 28.89 -19.55
CA MET A 364 7.71 28.69 -18.59
C MET A 364 8.62 29.92 -18.47
N GLY A 365 8.97 30.26 -17.24
CA GLY A 365 9.80 31.42 -16.94
C GLY A 365 9.06 32.77 -16.94
N LEU A 366 7.81 32.82 -17.41
CA LEU A 366 7.02 34.03 -17.53
C LEU A 366 6.32 34.43 -16.21
N ARG A 367 6.09 35.71 -16.05
CA ARG A 367 5.29 36.29 -14.97
C ARG A 367 3.79 36.17 -15.30
N ARG A 368 2.95 36.25 -14.28
CA ARG A 368 1.49 36.05 -14.41
C ARG A 368 0.84 36.92 -15.51
N HIS A 369 1.21 38.20 -15.61
CA HIS A 369 0.65 39.10 -16.62
C HIS A 369 1.09 38.76 -18.06
N GLU A 370 2.29 38.20 -18.22
CA GLU A 370 2.81 37.74 -19.51
C GLU A 370 2.11 36.45 -19.98
N VAL A 371 1.75 35.57 -19.04
CA VAL A 371 0.98 34.35 -19.31
C VAL A 371 -0.39 34.68 -19.88
N ALA A 372 -1.07 35.71 -19.33
CA ALA A 372 -2.38 36.16 -19.81
C ALA A 372 -2.32 36.62 -21.29
N ALA A 373 -1.24 37.25 -21.68
CA ALA A 373 -1.05 37.70 -23.08
C ALA A 373 -0.91 36.53 -24.07
N ILE A 374 -0.42 35.37 -23.62
CA ILE A 374 -0.21 34.17 -24.47
C ILE A 374 -1.40 33.23 -24.48
N LEU A 375 -2.02 32.98 -23.31
CA LEU A 375 -3.06 31.96 -23.12
C LEU A 375 -4.48 32.54 -22.90
N GLY A 376 -4.60 33.89 -22.86
CA GLY A 376 -5.85 34.58 -22.55
C GLY A 376 -6.15 34.64 -21.05
N ASP A 377 -7.19 35.36 -20.68
CA ASP A 377 -7.54 35.65 -19.26
C ASP A 377 -8.07 34.45 -18.48
N ALA A 378 -8.51 33.40 -19.13
CA ALA A 378 -9.07 32.20 -18.50
C ALA A 378 -8.00 31.14 -18.12
N HIS A 379 -6.74 31.55 -17.91
CA HIS A 379 -5.67 30.64 -17.52
C HIS A 379 -5.61 30.41 -16.00
N TYR A 380 -5.00 29.28 -15.60
CA TYR A 380 -4.72 29.03 -14.19
C TYR A 380 -3.52 29.87 -13.73
N PRO A 381 -3.54 30.43 -12.52
CA PRO A 381 -2.41 31.19 -12.01
C PRO A 381 -1.19 30.30 -11.70
N GLU A 382 -1.42 29.02 -11.40
CA GLU A 382 -0.38 28.06 -11.01
C GLU A 382 -0.22 26.96 -12.06
N VAL A 383 1.01 26.48 -12.23
CA VAL A 383 1.32 25.24 -12.97
C VAL A 383 0.82 24.03 -12.21
N ILE A 384 1.07 24.00 -10.88
CA ILE A 384 0.58 22.98 -9.96
C ILE A 384 0.13 23.70 -8.69
N HIS A 385 -1.15 23.53 -8.33
CA HIS A 385 -1.66 24.05 -7.08
C HIS A 385 -1.10 23.24 -5.89
N ARG A 386 -0.80 23.89 -4.77
CA ARG A 386 -0.23 23.25 -3.57
C ARG A 386 -1.04 22.05 -3.06
N ASP A 387 -2.38 22.08 -3.20
CA ASP A 387 -3.24 20.98 -2.78
C ASP A 387 -3.15 19.76 -3.73
N ASN A 388 -2.57 19.94 -4.91
CA ASN A 388 -2.32 18.91 -5.91
C ASN A 388 -0.83 18.56 -6.04
N LEU A 389 -0.01 19.00 -5.10
CA LEU A 389 1.44 18.81 -5.06
C LEU A 389 1.80 18.04 -3.79
N LEU A 390 2.61 17.01 -3.93
CA LEU A 390 3.18 16.25 -2.83
C LEU A 390 4.71 16.23 -2.99
N MET A 391 5.41 16.62 -1.95
CA MET A 391 6.87 16.67 -1.92
C MET A 391 7.46 15.34 -1.50
N ASP A 392 8.63 14.97 -2.04
CA ASP A 392 9.30 13.68 -1.73
C ASP A 392 9.67 13.55 -0.24
N ALA A 393 9.91 14.66 0.46
CA ALA A 393 10.14 14.66 1.90
C ALA A 393 8.91 14.18 2.72
N ALA A 394 7.73 14.15 2.10
CA ALA A 394 6.50 13.63 2.69
C ALA A 394 6.16 12.21 2.20
N ILE A 395 7.00 11.62 1.34
CA ILE A 395 6.89 10.26 0.81
C ILE A 395 8.01 9.38 1.38
#